data_9b30d27e155e1e760401ee99b7b162e5
#
_entry.id   9b30d27e155e1e760401ee99b7b162e5
#
_cell.length_a   1.000
_cell.length_b   1.000
_cell.length_c   1.000
_cell.angle_alpha   90.00
_cell.angle_beta   90.00
_cell.angle_gamma   90.00
#
_symmetry.space_group_name_H-M   'P 1'
#
loop_
_entity.id
_entity.type
_entity.pdbx_description
1 polymer ?
#
loop_
_entity_poly.entity_id
_entity_poly.type
_entity_poly.pdbx_seq_one_letter_code
_entity_poly.pdbx_strand_id
1 'polypeptide(L)'
;MVRHPRLARTIRRLVEAETQTTGPRPAKLHAVSERFYKGDIADELEQWYIATGAFLRKRDLAAHVTRIEDPVAVEYRGHTVYKCPTWTQGPVLCQNLCLLEGFEIKRQGLLSADAIHHITEAMKLGYADRDDYYGDPLFTAVPLNHLFSDDYTRERRTLIDPARASLERRPGDPWRREALRPIPPDVPVAERKPTQDTTTCVVADRWGNVVAATPSCNMLTNSPGPSGVNTGNRVRSLNTAPGHPNQIYPGKRPRITLTPTLVLRRGKPVAAISVAGGDLQDQTTL
;
A
#
# COMPACT_ATOMS: atom_id res chain seq x y z
N MET A 1 16.32 28.25 -2.12
CA MET A 1 15.97 27.56 -3.39
C MET A 1 16.61 26.19 -3.40
N VAL A 2 15.83 25.12 -3.51
CA VAL A 2 16.34 23.73 -3.58
C VAL A 2 16.76 23.43 -5.02
N ARG A 3 17.95 22.85 -5.22
CA ARG A 3 18.47 22.46 -6.54
C ARG A 3 18.83 20.99 -6.54
N HIS A 4 18.44 20.27 -7.59
CA HIS A 4 18.72 18.84 -7.80
C HIS A 4 19.52 18.61 -9.10
N PRO A 5 20.83 18.96 -9.15
CA PRO A 5 21.61 18.92 -10.39
C PRO A 5 21.77 17.49 -10.95
N ARG A 6 21.87 16.48 -10.07
CA ARG A 6 21.93 15.06 -10.49
C ARG A 6 20.64 14.61 -11.15
N LEU A 7 19.49 14.91 -10.56
CA LEU A 7 18.18 14.61 -11.15
C LEU A 7 17.99 15.33 -12.50
N ALA A 8 18.38 16.60 -12.58
CA ALA A 8 18.31 17.36 -13.83
C ALA A 8 19.18 16.73 -14.93
N ARG A 9 20.37 16.22 -14.61
CA ARG A 9 21.22 15.47 -15.53
C ARG A 9 20.51 14.20 -16.02
N THR A 10 19.93 13.43 -15.11
CA THR A 10 19.22 12.19 -15.46
C THR A 10 18.04 12.49 -16.39
N ILE A 11 17.23 13.52 -16.08
CA ILE A 11 16.09 13.90 -16.93
C ILE A 11 16.58 14.30 -18.32
N ARG A 12 17.68 15.06 -18.46
CA ARG A 12 18.23 15.40 -19.79
C ARG A 12 18.62 14.16 -20.58
N ARG A 13 19.27 13.17 -19.95
CA ARG A 13 19.63 11.89 -20.60
C ARG A 13 18.39 11.14 -21.09
N LEU A 14 17.28 11.18 -20.34
CA LEU A 14 16.02 10.58 -20.75
C LEU A 14 15.39 11.32 -21.94
N VAL A 15 15.41 12.66 -21.93
CA VAL A 15 14.95 13.49 -23.06
C VAL A 15 15.82 13.26 -24.30
N GLU A 16 17.14 13.12 -24.15
CA GLU A 16 18.05 12.73 -25.26
C GLU A 16 17.67 11.39 -25.88
N ALA A 17 17.37 10.38 -25.06
CA ALA A 17 16.94 9.08 -25.56
C ALA A 17 15.63 9.17 -26.36
N GLU A 18 14.66 9.98 -25.90
CA GLU A 18 13.42 10.23 -26.62
C GLU A 18 13.70 10.93 -27.97
N THR A 19 14.50 12.01 -27.97
CA THR A 19 14.74 12.82 -29.17
C THR A 19 15.58 12.15 -30.23
N GLN A 20 16.54 11.30 -29.82
CA GLN A 20 17.41 10.55 -30.74
C GLN A 20 16.72 9.32 -31.34
N THR A 21 15.63 8.84 -30.74
CA THR A 21 14.92 7.67 -31.23
C THR A 21 13.91 8.08 -32.33
N THR A 22 14.01 7.43 -33.48
CA THR A 22 13.04 7.55 -34.56
C THR A 22 11.84 6.65 -34.35
N GLY A 23 10.69 7.00 -34.96
CA GLY A 23 9.49 6.18 -34.91
C GLY A 23 8.37 6.76 -34.04
N PRO A 24 7.31 5.97 -33.79
CA PRO A 24 6.12 6.43 -33.07
C PRO A 24 6.41 6.63 -31.57
N ARG A 25 5.55 7.38 -30.90
CA ARG A 25 5.68 7.69 -29.47
C ARG A 25 5.99 6.48 -28.56
N PRO A 26 5.35 5.30 -28.72
CA PRO A 26 5.68 4.14 -27.90
C PRO A 26 7.15 3.69 -28.03
N ALA A 27 7.74 3.72 -29.23
CA ALA A 27 9.15 3.38 -29.43
C ALA A 27 10.08 4.36 -28.70
N LYS A 28 9.77 5.65 -28.74
CA LYS A 28 10.52 6.69 -28.03
C LYS A 28 10.46 6.50 -26.53
N LEU A 29 9.27 6.24 -25.98
CA LEU A 29 9.08 5.97 -24.54
C LEU A 29 9.80 4.68 -24.11
N HIS A 30 9.81 3.67 -24.97
CA HIS A 30 10.57 2.43 -24.73
C HIS A 30 12.07 2.71 -24.62
N ALA A 31 12.63 3.51 -25.54
CA ALA A 31 14.05 3.90 -25.49
C ALA A 31 14.41 4.66 -24.21
N VAL A 32 13.52 5.53 -23.72
CA VAL A 32 13.69 6.21 -22.43
C VAL A 32 13.74 5.21 -21.28
N SER A 33 12.83 4.25 -21.25
CA SER A 33 12.80 3.18 -20.25
C SER A 33 14.07 2.31 -20.30
N GLU A 34 14.46 1.86 -21.50
CA GLU A 34 15.68 1.06 -21.69
C GLU A 34 16.94 1.79 -21.18
N ARG A 35 17.05 3.09 -21.45
CA ARG A 35 18.20 3.88 -20.97
C ARG A 35 18.26 3.95 -19.44
N PHE A 36 17.09 4.06 -18.77
CA PHE A 36 17.06 4.13 -17.31
C PHE A 36 17.32 2.76 -16.67
N TYR A 37 16.62 1.73 -17.12
CA TYR A 37 16.60 0.44 -16.42
C TYR A 37 17.67 -0.55 -16.91
N LYS A 38 18.21 -0.36 -18.11
CA LYS A 38 19.17 -1.30 -18.74
C LYS A 38 20.42 -0.61 -19.32
N GLY A 39 20.37 0.72 -19.50
CA GLY A 39 21.46 1.49 -20.12
C GLY A 39 22.45 2.06 -19.09
N ASP A 40 23.09 3.13 -19.52
CA ASP A 40 24.16 3.83 -18.82
C ASP A 40 23.75 4.36 -17.43
N ILE A 41 22.46 4.71 -17.24
CA ILE A 41 21.96 5.13 -15.91
C ILE A 41 21.91 3.94 -14.95
N ALA A 42 21.51 2.76 -15.42
CA ALA A 42 21.51 1.54 -14.62
C ALA A 42 22.94 1.10 -14.27
N ASP A 43 23.91 1.29 -15.16
CA ASP A 43 25.32 0.99 -14.88
C ASP A 43 25.88 1.88 -13.76
N GLU A 44 25.63 3.19 -13.82
CA GLU A 44 26.03 4.12 -12.75
C GLU A 44 25.36 3.76 -11.40
N LEU A 45 24.09 3.37 -11.43
CA LEU A 45 23.35 2.98 -10.23
C LEU A 45 23.91 1.68 -9.63
N GLU A 46 24.22 0.68 -10.46
CA GLU A 46 24.81 -0.58 -9.96
C GLU A 46 26.16 -0.36 -9.29
N GLN A 47 27.05 0.43 -9.92
CA GLN A 47 28.34 0.78 -9.33
C GLN A 47 28.16 1.45 -7.96
N TRP A 48 27.20 2.36 -7.85
CA TRP A 48 26.89 3.03 -6.59
C TRP A 48 26.30 2.08 -5.56
N TYR A 49 25.39 1.17 -5.96
CA TYR A 49 24.83 0.16 -5.06
C TYR A 49 25.91 -0.77 -4.50
N ILE A 50 26.84 -1.22 -5.34
CA ILE A 50 27.96 -2.06 -4.91
C ILE A 50 28.86 -1.28 -3.93
N ALA A 51 29.23 -0.05 -4.26
CA ALA A 51 30.10 0.78 -3.42
C ALA A 51 29.49 1.12 -2.04
N THR A 52 28.16 1.18 -1.95
CA THR A 52 27.43 1.48 -0.71
C THR A 52 26.93 0.24 0.03
N GLY A 53 27.24 -0.97 -0.45
CA GLY A 53 26.78 -2.22 0.16
C GLY A 53 25.28 -2.52 -0.01
N ALA A 54 24.61 -1.85 -0.96
CA ALA A 54 23.22 -2.10 -1.26
C ALA A 54 23.01 -3.40 -2.03
N PHE A 55 21.83 -4.00 -1.93
CA PHE A 55 21.52 -5.31 -2.53
C PHE A 55 21.14 -5.24 -4.01
N LEU A 56 20.63 -4.12 -4.50
CA LEU A 56 20.17 -3.95 -5.88
C LEU A 56 21.31 -4.07 -6.88
N ARG A 57 21.01 -4.68 -8.03
CA ARG A 57 21.93 -4.85 -9.17
C ARG A 57 21.23 -4.40 -10.45
N LYS A 58 21.99 -4.16 -11.51
CA LYS A 58 21.45 -3.81 -12.84
C LYS A 58 20.40 -4.83 -13.33
N ARG A 59 20.63 -6.11 -13.07
CA ARG A 59 19.65 -7.17 -13.41
C ARG A 59 18.29 -6.97 -12.74
N ASP A 60 18.26 -6.45 -11.52
CA ASP A 60 17.03 -6.19 -10.78
C ASP A 60 16.28 -4.99 -11.37
N LEU A 61 17.03 -3.96 -11.79
CA LEU A 61 16.48 -2.84 -12.54
C LEU A 61 15.93 -3.29 -13.89
N ALA A 62 16.69 -4.10 -14.63
CA ALA A 62 16.28 -4.62 -15.94
C ALA A 62 15.06 -5.54 -15.89
N ALA A 63 14.86 -6.24 -14.77
CA ALA A 63 13.70 -7.09 -14.52
C ALA A 63 12.46 -6.33 -14.03
N HIS A 64 12.60 -5.01 -13.75
CA HIS A 64 11.47 -4.22 -13.24
C HIS A 64 10.37 -4.07 -14.29
N VAL A 65 9.14 -4.34 -13.88
CA VAL A 65 7.94 -4.13 -14.69
C VAL A 65 6.90 -3.40 -13.84
N THR A 66 6.48 -2.23 -14.32
CA THR A 66 5.32 -1.54 -13.73
C THR A 66 4.05 -2.25 -14.20
N ARG A 67 3.32 -2.84 -13.26
CA ARG A 67 2.12 -3.63 -13.55
C ARG A 67 0.88 -2.77 -13.49
N ILE A 68 -0.08 -3.07 -14.36
CA ILE A 68 -1.46 -2.64 -14.23
C ILE A 68 -2.18 -3.80 -13.56
N GLU A 69 -2.78 -3.56 -12.41
CA GLU A 69 -3.43 -4.57 -11.57
C GLU A 69 -4.87 -4.15 -11.30
N ASP A 70 -5.77 -5.13 -11.23
CA ASP A 70 -7.15 -4.88 -10.85
C ASP A 70 -7.24 -4.44 -9.38
N PRO A 71 -8.06 -3.44 -9.07
CA PRO A 71 -8.27 -3.02 -7.70
C PRO A 71 -9.10 -4.06 -6.93
N VAL A 72 -8.93 -4.07 -5.62
CA VAL A 72 -9.85 -4.73 -4.70
C VAL A 72 -11.05 -3.82 -4.48
N ALA A 73 -12.26 -4.37 -4.45
CA ALA A 73 -13.48 -3.60 -4.26
C ALA A 73 -14.45 -4.27 -3.30
N VAL A 74 -15.20 -3.45 -2.57
CA VAL A 74 -16.37 -3.88 -1.77
C VAL A 74 -17.53 -2.91 -1.96
N GLU A 75 -18.74 -3.42 -1.81
CA GLU A 75 -19.93 -2.60 -1.72
C GLU A 75 -20.15 -2.18 -0.26
N TYR A 76 -20.45 -0.92 -0.03
CA TYR A 76 -20.80 -0.39 1.27
C TYR A 76 -21.90 0.67 1.13
N ARG A 77 -23.09 0.36 1.61
CA ARG A 77 -24.26 1.28 1.63
C ARG A 77 -24.52 1.98 0.29
N GLY A 78 -24.48 1.21 -0.80
CA GLY A 78 -24.74 1.69 -2.15
C GLY A 78 -23.59 2.44 -2.80
N HIS A 79 -22.39 2.29 -2.27
CA HIS A 79 -21.15 2.77 -2.83
C HIS A 79 -20.18 1.61 -3.06
N THR A 80 -19.46 1.63 -4.17
CA THR A 80 -18.34 0.72 -4.42
C THR A 80 -17.05 1.39 -4.01
N VAL A 81 -16.32 0.79 -3.07
CA VAL A 81 -15.04 1.32 -2.56
C VAL A 81 -13.90 0.50 -3.11
N TYR A 82 -12.98 1.16 -3.81
CA TYR A 82 -11.83 0.55 -4.48
C TYR A 82 -10.54 0.85 -3.74
N LYS A 83 -9.70 -0.18 -3.59
CA LYS A 83 -8.36 -0.12 -2.96
C LYS A 83 -7.32 -0.82 -3.81
N CYS A 84 -6.05 -0.48 -3.62
CA CYS A 84 -4.94 -1.25 -4.18
C CYS A 84 -4.91 -2.67 -3.60
N PRO A 85 -4.34 -3.67 -4.33
CA PRO A 85 -4.24 -5.06 -3.89
C PRO A 85 -3.42 -5.27 -2.61
N THR A 86 -3.30 -6.53 -2.16
CA THR A 86 -2.77 -6.94 -0.85
C THR A 86 -1.27 -6.76 -0.65
N TRP A 87 -0.51 -6.42 -1.68
CA TRP A 87 0.85 -5.88 -1.49
C TRP A 87 0.84 -4.44 -0.90
N THR A 88 -0.35 -3.88 -0.70
CA THR A 88 -0.61 -2.72 0.16
C THR A 88 -1.47 -3.14 1.35
N GLN A 89 -1.60 -2.27 2.33
CA GLN A 89 -2.57 -2.51 3.41
C GLN A 89 -4.03 -2.19 2.99
N GLY A 90 -4.24 -1.59 1.82
CA GLY A 90 -5.54 -1.04 1.37
C GLY A 90 -6.76 -1.90 1.62
N PRO A 91 -6.74 -3.20 1.33
CA PRO A 91 -7.91 -4.05 1.54
C PRO A 91 -8.40 -4.12 3.00
N VAL A 92 -7.61 -3.67 4.00
CA VAL A 92 -8.08 -3.58 5.39
C VAL A 92 -9.21 -2.55 5.54
N LEU A 93 -9.20 -1.47 4.76
CA LEU A 93 -10.32 -0.53 4.73
C LEU A 93 -11.61 -1.22 4.24
N CYS A 94 -11.49 -1.99 3.16
CA CYS A 94 -12.61 -2.78 2.63
C CYS A 94 -13.15 -3.74 3.69
N GLN A 95 -12.29 -4.47 4.36
CA GLN A 95 -12.68 -5.41 5.43
C GLN A 95 -13.36 -4.68 6.60
N ASN A 96 -12.84 -3.53 7.01
CA ASN A 96 -13.46 -2.72 8.05
C ASN A 96 -14.86 -2.25 7.65
N LEU A 97 -15.07 -1.85 6.40
CA LEU A 97 -16.39 -1.49 5.89
C LEU A 97 -17.35 -2.69 5.91
N CYS A 98 -16.89 -3.88 5.50
CA CYS A 98 -17.71 -5.11 5.61
C CYS A 98 -18.07 -5.43 7.06
N LEU A 99 -17.17 -5.23 8.01
CA LEU A 99 -17.47 -5.37 9.44
C LEU A 99 -18.50 -4.33 9.92
N LEU A 100 -18.37 -3.08 9.47
CA LEU A 100 -19.25 -1.98 9.87
C LEU A 100 -20.63 -2.03 9.22
N GLU A 101 -20.82 -2.81 8.15
CA GLU A 101 -22.14 -2.96 7.51
C GLU A 101 -23.20 -3.49 8.49
N GLY A 102 -22.81 -4.26 9.51
CA GLY A 102 -23.70 -4.78 10.54
C GLY A 102 -24.12 -3.79 11.62
N PHE A 103 -23.61 -2.55 11.61
CA PHE A 103 -23.91 -1.54 12.63
C PHE A 103 -24.59 -0.31 12.05
N GLU A 104 -25.55 0.26 12.76
CA GLU A 104 -26.27 1.48 12.36
C GLU A 104 -25.47 2.76 12.70
N ILE A 105 -24.22 2.86 12.20
CA ILE A 105 -23.28 3.96 12.53
C ILE A 105 -23.92 5.33 12.32
N LYS A 106 -24.72 5.51 11.26
CA LYS A 106 -25.38 6.80 10.99
C LYS A 106 -26.35 7.19 12.11
N ARG A 107 -27.05 6.21 12.71
CA ARG A 107 -28.01 6.45 13.81
C ARG A 107 -27.31 6.74 15.13
N GLN A 108 -26.11 6.22 15.32
CA GLN A 108 -25.30 6.49 16.51
C GLN A 108 -24.82 7.94 16.56
N GLY A 109 -24.74 8.58 15.43
CA GLY A 109 -24.29 9.97 15.31
C GLY A 109 -22.78 10.10 15.08
N LEU A 110 -22.41 11.08 14.29
CA LEU A 110 -21.00 11.35 13.96
C LEU A 110 -20.22 11.69 15.24
N LEU A 111 -19.09 11.03 15.44
CA LEU A 111 -18.18 11.20 16.60
C LEU A 111 -18.82 10.91 17.97
N SER A 112 -19.94 10.21 18.02
CA SER A 112 -20.47 9.70 19.29
C SER A 112 -19.54 8.62 19.86
N ALA A 113 -19.62 8.37 21.16
CA ALA A 113 -18.84 7.31 21.81
C ALA A 113 -19.13 5.94 21.19
N ASP A 114 -20.40 5.65 20.89
CA ASP A 114 -20.82 4.38 20.27
C ASP A 114 -20.26 4.21 18.87
N ALA A 115 -20.31 5.27 18.03
CA ALA A 115 -19.74 5.22 16.68
C ALA A 115 -18.22 5.04 16.72
N ILE A 116 -17.51 5.80 17.56
CA ILE A 116 -16.06 5.67 17.73
C ILE A 116 -15.70 4.27 18.24
N HIS A 117 -16.46 3.73 19.18
CA HIS A 117 -16.25 2.38 19.72
C HIS A 117 -16.38 1.32 18.62
N HIS A 118 -17.48 1.29 17.88
CA HIS A 118 -17.71 0.28 16.84
C HIS A 118 -16.67 0.39 15.70
N ILE A 119 -16.35 1.60 15.27
CA ILE A 119 -15.32 1.84 14.25
C ILE A 119 -13.95 1.32 14.74
N THR A 120 -13.59 1.64 15.98
CA THR A 120 -12.29 1.24 16.56
C THR A 120 -12.20 -0.27 16.74
N GLU A 121 -13.25 -0.92 17.24
CA GLU A 121 -13.27 -2.39 17.41
C GLU A 121 -13.23 -3.11 16.06
N ALA A 122 -13.96 -2.62 15.04
CA ALA A 122 -13.88 -3.16 13.68
C ALA A 122 -12.46 -3.02 13.12
N MET A 123 -11.82 -1.85 13.27
CA MET A 123 -10.43 -1.65 12.86
C MET A 123 -9.49 -2.64 13.55
N LYS A 124 -9.62 -2.87 14.86
CA LYS A 124 -8.76 -3.84 15.58
C LYS A 124 -8.86 -5.24 14.97
N LEU A 125 -10.06 -5.69 14.64
CA LEU A 125 -10.28 -7.00 14.00
C LEU A 125 -9.67 -7.05 12.61
N GLY A 126 -9.94 -6.06 11.76
CA GLY A 126 -9.40 -6.01 10.39
C GLY A 126 -7.87 -5.90 10.36
N TYR A 127 -7.29 -5.11 11.27
CA TYR A 127 -5.83 -4.99 11.36
C TYR A 127 -5.16 -6.25 11.92
N ALA A 128 -5.81 -6.98 12.82
CA ALA A 128 -5.33 -8.27 13.27
C ALA A 128 -5.25 -9.28 12.09
N ASP A 129 -6.29 -9.32 11.26
CA ASP A 129 -6.32 -10.17 10.06
C ASP A 129 -5.30 -9.68 9.00
N ARG A 130 -5.16 -8.36 8.81
CA ARG A 130 -4.14 -7.80 7.91
C ARG A 130 -2.74 -8.32 8.23
N ASP A 131 -2.39 -8.33 9.49
CA ASP A 131 -1.06 -8.75 9.92
C ASP A 131 -0.81 -10.24 9.71
N ASP A 132 -1.84 -11.07 9.83
CA ASP A 132 -1.71 -12.52 9.68
C ASP A 132 -1.82 -13.00 8.22
N TYR A 133 -2.46 -12.22 7.34
CA TYR A 133 -2.78 -12.72 5.99
C TYR A 133 -2.25 -11.86 4.85
N TYR A 134 -2.01 -10.55 5.03
CA TYR A 134 -1.67 -9.69 3.88
C TYR A 134 -0.18 -9.72 3.55
N GLY A 135 0.09 -9.89 2.27
CA GLY A 135 1.43 -9.88 1.70
C GLY A 135 1.37 -9.74 0.19
N ASP A 136 2.52 -9.89 -0.47
CA ASP A 136 2.58 -9.91 -1.94
C ASP A 136 1.82 -11.13 -2.48
N PRO A 137 0.75 -10.95 -3.28
CA PRO A 137 -0.05 -12.06 -3.79
C PRO A 137 0.71 -13.00 -4.73
N LEU A 138 1.89 -12.59 -5.22
CA LEU A 138 2.77 -13.47 -5.98
C LEU A 138 3.50 -14.50 -5.11
N PHE A 139 3.56 -14.29 -3.80
CA PHE A 139 4.29 -15.12 -2.84
C PHE A 139 3.41 -15.69 -1.73
N THR A 140 2.22 -15.12 -1.55
CA THR A 140 1.34 -15.46 -0.43
C THR A 140 -0.10 -15.49 -0.91
N ALA A 141 -0.78 -16.60 -0.70
CA ALA A 141 -2.23 -16.68 -0.91
C ALA A 141 -2.92 -15.84 0.16
N VAL A 142 -3.61 -14.77 -0.25
CA VAL A 142 -4.39 -13.92 0.65
C VAL A 142 -5.86 -14.25 0.47
N PRO A 143 -6.59 -14.68 1.53
CA PRO A 143 -7.96 -15.17 1.42
C PRO A 143 -9.00 -14.03 1.36
N LEU A 144 -8.85 -13.06 0.47
CA LEU A 144 -9.71 -11.87 0.41
C LEU A 144 -11.21 -12.21 0.29
N ASN A 145 -11.56 -13.19 -0.55
CA ASN A 145 -12.95 -13.59 -0.73
C ASN A 145 -13.59 -14.10 0.57
N HIS A 146 -12.82 -14.77 1.43
CA HIS A 146 -13.30 -15.21 2.74
C HIS A 146 -13.33 -14.05 3.74
N LEU A 147 -12.28 -13.23 3.78
CA LEU A 147 -12.18 -12.08 4.69
C LEU A 147 -13.31 -11.06 4.48
N PHE A 148 -13.83 -10.97 3.26
CA PHE A 148 -14.93 -10.05 2.91
C PHE A 148 -16.29 -10.73 2.89
N SER A 149 -16.36 -12.06 3.09
CA SER A 149 -17.64 -12.78 3.07
C SER A 149 -18.54 -12.38 4.22
N ASP A 150 -19.85 -12.41 3.98
CA ASP A 150 -20.86 -12.10 4.97
C ASP A 150 -20.79 -13.03 6.18
N ASP A 151 -20.51 -14.33 5.95
CA ASP A 151 -20.40 -15.31 7.02
C ASP A 151 -19.23 -15.00 7.94
N TYR A 152 -18.04 -14.76 7.35
CA TYR A 152 -16.87 -14.40 8.13
C TYR A 152 -17.04 -13.09 8.88
N THR A 153 -17.52 -12.05 8.22
CA THR A 153 -17.70 -10.75 8.86
C THR A 153 -18.80 -10.76 9.93
N ARG A 154 -19.83 -11.58 9.76
CA ARG A 154 -20.87 -11.81 10.78
C ARG A 154 -20.29 -12.47 12.02
N GLU A 155 -19.51 -13.53 11.86
CA GLU A 155 -18.79 -14.19 12.94
C GLU A 155 -17.84 -13.22 13.67
N ARG A 156 -17.05 -12.46 12.92
CA ARG A 156 -16.10 -11.48 13.50
C ARG A 156 -16.80 -10.39 14.29
N ARG A 157 -17.96 -9.93 13.84
CA ARG A 157 -18.77 -8.92 14.55
C ARG A 157 -19.22 -9.36 15.94
N THR A 158 -19.43 -10.65 16.16
CA THR A 158 -19.83 -11.17 17.50
C THR A 158 -18.75 -10.94 18.56
N LEU A 159 -17.52 -10.67 18.15
CA LEU A 159 -16.41 -10.34 19.06
C LEU A 159 -16.40 -8.88 19.52
N ILE A 160 -17.27 -8.04 18.96
CA ILE A 160 -17.38 -6.63 19.35
C ILE A 160 -18.42 -6.55 20.47
N ASP A 161 -17.95 -6.35 21.69
CA ASP A 161 -18.81 -6.08 22.84
C ASP A 161 -19.20 -4.58 22.81
N PRO A 162 -20.50 -4.25 22.73
CA PRO A 162 -20.92 -2.86 22.62
C PRO A 162 -20.62 -2.02 23.88
N ALA A 163 -20.37 -2.65 25.02
CA ALA A 163 -20.14 -1.97 26.30
C ALA A 163 -18.64 -1.92 26.69
N ARG A 164 -17.79 -2.72 26.03
CA ARG A 164 -16.40 -2.87 26.48
C ARG A 164 -15.42 -3.00 25.32
N ALA A 165 -14.39 -2.15 25.31
CA ALA A 165 -13.28 -2.24 24.37
C ALA A 165 -12.37 -3.45 24.68
N SER A 166 -11.98 -4.20 23.66
CA SER A 166 -11.01 -5.28 23.78
C SER A 166 -9.57 -4.73 23.69
N LEU A 167 -8.68 -5.25 24.50
CA LEU A 167 -7.24 -4.99 24.43
C LEU A 167 -6.48 -6.12 23.73
N GLU A 168 -7.18 -7.19 23.31
CA GLU A 168 -6.57 -8.35 22.72
C GLU A 168 -6.41 -8.20 21.21
N ARG A 169 -5.31 -8.74 20.67
CA ARG A 169 -5.15 -8.97 19.25
C ARG A 169 -5.90 -10.26 18.89
N ARG A 170 -6.91 -10.14 18.05
CA ARG A 170 -7.85 -11.23 17.74
C ARG A 170 -7.93 -11.49 16.22
N PRO A 171 -6.91 -12.08 15.58
CA PRO A 171 -7.03 -12.50 14.18
C PRO A 171 -8.07 -13.62 14.06
N GLY A 172 -8.79 -13.63 12.94
CA GLY A 172 -9.74 -14.69 12.64
C GLY A 172 -9.11 -15.83 11.85
N ASP A 173 -9.91 -16.85 11.55
CA ASP A 173 -9.52 -17.96 10.69
C ASP A 173 -10.38 -18.01 9.42
N PRO A 174 -10.04 -17.25 8.37
CA PRO A 174 -10.81 -17.22 7.13
C PRO A 174 -10.80 -18.55 6.36
N TRP A 175 -9.87 -19.46 6.67
CA TRP A 175 -9.81 -20.78 6.07
C TRP A 175 -10.45 -21.89 6.91
N ARG A 176 -10.99 -21.56 8.10
CA ARG A 176 -11.57 -22.52 9.05
C ARG A 176 -10.61 -23.67 9.38
N ARG A 177 -9.36 -23.33 9.64
CA ARG A 177 -8.34 -24.28 10.10
C ARG A 177 -8.42 -24.42 11.61
N GLU A 178 -8.33 -25.64 12.13
CA GLU A 178 -8.49 -25.96 13.56
C GLU A 178 -7.39 -25.40 14.49
N ALA A 179 -6.28 -24.96 13.96
CA ALA A 179 -5.20 -24.40 14.75
C ALA A 179 -4.77 -23.04 14.20
N LEU A 180 -5.14 -21.98 14.91
CA LEU A 180 -4.48 -20.68 14.75
C LEU A 180 -3.02 -20.85 15.19
N ARG A 181 -2.10 -20.31 14.39
CA ARG A 181 -0.69 -20.25 14.80
C ARG A 181 -0.60 -19.49 16.11
N PRO A 182 0.22 -19.95 17.08
CA PRO A 182 0.52 -19.14 18.25
C PRO A 182 1.00 -17.78 17.77
N ILE A 183 0.33 -16.74 18.21
CA ILE A 183 0.75 -15.36 17.91
C ILE A 183 2.04 -15.15 18.69
N PRO A 184 3.17 -14.81 18.05
CA PRO A 184 4.34 -14.39 18.80
C PRO A 184 3.92 -13.21 19.71
N PRO A 185 4.36 -13.18 20.96
CA PRO A 185 4.10 -12.03 21.81
C PRO A 185 4.52 -10.77 21.07
N ASP A 186 3.75 -9.71 21.18
CA ASP A 186 4.07 -8.42 20.58
C ASP A 186 5.52 -8.09 20.91
N VAL A 187 6.37 -8.14 19.90
CA VAL A 187 7.72 -7.60 20.03
C VAL A 187 7.49 -6.11 20.20
N PRO A 188 7.93 -5.49 21.31
CA PRO A 188 7.76 -4.07 21.52
C PRO A 188 8.26 -3.34 20.29
N VAL A 189 7.36 -2.68 19.59
CA VAL A 189 7.75 -1.82 18.47
C VAL A 189 8.57 -0.72 19.09
N ALA A 190 9.89 -0.74 18.88
CA ALA A 190 10.75 0.33 19.31
C ALA A 190 10.14 1.66 18.85
N GLU A 191 10.02 2.62 19.74
CA GLU A 191 9.45 3.93 19.43
C GLU A 191 10.05 4.47 18.13
N ARG A 192 9.28 4.37 17.06
CA ARG A 192 9.69 4.92 15.78
C ARG A 192 9.45 6.42 15.86
N LYS A 193 10.53 7.18 15.92
CA LYS A 193 10.44 8.62 15.68
C LYS A 193 9.72 8.83 14.34
N PRO A 194 8.67 9.64 14.29
CA PRO A 194 7.91 9.87 13.07
C PRO A 194 8.74 10.69 12.08
N THR A 195 9.51 10.01 11.24
CA THR A 195 10.19 10.59 10.09
C THR A 195 9.53 10.08 8.82
N GLN A 196 8.20 10.16 8.74
CA GLN A 196 7.46 9.73 7.58
C GLN A 196 7.05 10.95 6.77
N ASP A 197 7.62 11.08 5.58
CA ASP A 197 7.13 11.97 4.56
C ASP A 197 6.21 11.18 3.61
N THR A 198 5.03 11.64 3.40
CA THR A 198 4.10 11.13 2.40
C THR A 198 3.41 12.33 1.77
N THR A 199 3.33 12.35 0.46
CA THR A 199 2.57 13.34 -0.28
C THR A 199 1.30 12.71 -0.79
N THR A 200 0.25 13.50 -0.90
CA THR A 200 -1.03 13.07 -1.46
C THR A 200 -1.36 13.92 -2.69
N CYS A 201 -1.91 13.27 -3.71
CA CYS A 201 -2.37 13.95 -4.90
C CYS A 201 -3.71 13.35 -5.32
N VAL A 202 -4.72 14.21 -5.43
CA VAL A 202 -6.04 13.84 -5.94
C VAL A 202 -6.40 14.81 -7.05
N VAL A 203 -6.78 14.29 -8.21
CA VAL A 203 -7.11 15.09 -9.39
C VAL A 203 -8.39 14.56 -10.01
N ALA A 204 -9.27 15.47 -10.41
CA ALA A 204 -10.43 15.18 -11.26
C ALA A 204 -10.44 16.15 -12.44
N ASP A 205 -10.77 15.65 -13.62
CA ASP A 205 -10.91 16.46 -14.81
C ASP A 205 -12.38 16.69 -15.20
N ARG A 206 -12.58 17.56 -16.18
CA ARG A 206 -13.93 17.91 -16.68
C ARG A 206 -14.67 16.77 -17.38
N TRP A 207 -13.96 15.70 -17.72
CA TRP A 207 -14.54 14.53 -18.38
C TRP A 207 -14.91 13.41 -17.39
N GLY A 208 -14.66 13.63 -16.11
CA GLY A 208 -14.97 12.66 -15.05
C GLY A 208 -13.86 11.65 -14.79
N ASN A 209 -12.65 11.84 -15.35
CA ASN A 209 -11.50 11.05 -14.95
C ASN A 209 -11.04 11.48 -13.55
N VAL A 210 -10.74 10.52 -12.71
CA VAL A 210 -10.32 10.77 -11.32
C VAL A 210 -9.10 9.94 -11.00
N VAL A 211 -8.11 10.56 -10.35
CA VAL A 211 -6.89 9.89 -9.89
C VAL A 211 -6.67 10.22 -8.42
N ALA A 212 -6.33 9.20 -7.64
CA ALA A 212 -5.77 9.35 -6.30
C ALA A 212 -4.40 8.70 -6.25
N ALA A 213 -3.38 9.43 -5.79
CA ALA A 213 -2.02 8.95 -5.68
C ALA A 213 -1.43 9.28 -4.31
N THR A 214 -0.71 8.32 -3.73
CA THR A 214 -0.07 8.46 -2.41
C THR A 214 1.42 8.15 -2.54
N PRO A 215 2.25 9.04 -3.12
CA PRO A 215 3.68 8.83 -3.24
C PRO A 215 4.40 9.09 -1.92
N SER A 216 5.44 8.30 -1.62
CA SER A 216 6.31 8.49 -0.46
C SER A 216 7.64 7.78 -0.67
N CYS A 217 8.74 8.48 -0.46
CA CYS A 217 10.08 7.95 -0.65
C CYS A 217 11.09 8.32 0.44
N ASN A 218 10.67 9.02 1.51
CA ASN A 218 11.55 9.52 2.57
C ASN A 218 12.74 10.34 2.04
N MET A 219 12.45 11.42 1.35
CA MET A 219 13.46 12.27 0.70
C MET A 219 14.52 12.79 1.64
N LEU A 220 14.21 13.02 2.91
CA LEU A 220 15.12 13.58 3.89
C LEU A 220 16.15 12.57 4.42
N THR A 221 15.89 11.28 4.30
CA THR A 221 16.70 10.21 4.90
C THR A 221 17.41 9.33 3.89
N ASN A 222 17.04 9.39 2.62
CA ASN A 222 17.58 8.55 1.55
C ASN A 222 18.56 9.34 0.68
N SER A 223 19.71 8.71 0.38
CA SER A 223 20.62 9.25 -0.62
C SER A 223 20.03 9.07 -2.03
N PRO A 224 19.97 10.13 -2.84
CA PRO A 224 19.50 10.00 -4.22
C PRO A 224 20.52 9.36 -5.17
N GLY A 225 21.69 8.96 -4.71
CA GLY A 225 22.73 8.36 -5.52
C GLY A 225 23.18 9.24 -6.70
N PRO A 226 23.84 8.63 -7.70
CA PRO A 226 24.34 9.36 -8.88
C PRO A 226 23.22 9.86 -9.80
N SER A 227 22.11 9.16 -9.85
CA SER A 227 20.97 9.56 -10.71
C SER A 227 20.18 10.76 -10.16
N GLY A 228 20.29 11.06 -8.87
CA GLY A 228 19.43 12.04 -8.22
C GLY A 228 17.98 11.58 -8.03
N VAL A 229 17.64 10.35 -8.44
CA VAL A 229 16.36 9.73 -8.18
C VAL A 229 16.41 9.09 -6.80
N ASN A 230 15.47 9.44 -5.94
CA ASN A 230 15.42 8.89 -4.60
C ASN A 230 15.06 7.40 -4.66
N THR A 231 15.85 6.57 -4.00
CA THR A 231 15.54 5.15 -3.80
C THR A 231 14.59 4.99 -2.63
N GLY A 232 13.53 4.22 -2.82
CA GLY A 232 12.58 3.94 -1.75
C GLY A 232 13.21 3.16 -0.60
N ASN A 233 12.66 3.31 0.61
CA ASN A 233 13.09 2.58 1.80
C ASN A 233 12.09 1.48 2.20
N ARG A 234 11.30 0.99 1.26
CA ARG A 234 10.17 0.07 1.52
C ARG A 234 10.58 -1.33 1.97
N VAL A 235 11.81 -1.74 1.76
CA VAL A 235 12.35 -3.00 2.32
C VAL A 235 12.15 -3.08 3.84
N ARG A 236 12.20 -1.96 4.55
CA ARG A 236 11.91 -1.90 6.00
C ARG A 236 10.47 -2.31 6.38
N SER A 237 9.55 -2.35 5.42
CA SER A 237 8.16 -2.78 5.65
C SER A 237 8.01 -4.30 5.59
N LEU A 238 9.05 -5.04 5.20
CA LEU A 238 9.08 -6.49 5.27
C LEU A 238 9.26 -6.95 6.73
N ASN A 239 8.80 -8.16 7.02
CA ASN A 239 8.93 -8.81 8.32
C ASN A 239 10.07 -9.82 8.29
N THR A 240 10.76 -10.01 9.40
CA THR A 240 11.85 -10.99 9.54
C THR A 240 11.39 -12.31 10.18
N ALA A 241 10.17 -12.36 10.73
CA ALA A 241 9.64 -13.58 11.36
C ALA A 241 9.39 -14.68 10.32
N PRO A 242 9.91 -15.91 10.53
CA PRO A 242 9.68 -17.03 9.65
C PRO A 242 8.18 -17.33 9.49
N GLY A 243 7.74 -17.55 8.25
CA GLY A 243 6.36 -17.90 7.93
C GLY A 243 5.37 -16.72 7.96
N HIS A 244 5.83 -15.51 8.28
CA HIS A 244 4.97 -14.33 8.20
C HIS A 244 4.60 -14.03 6.73
N PRO A 245 3.34 -13.68 6.38
CA PRO A 245 2.92 -13.43 4.99
C PRO A 245 3.72 -12.31 4.32
N ASN A 246 4.22 -11.35 5.09
CA ASN A 246 5.09 -10.27 4.62
C ASN A 246 6.57 -10.51 4.95
N GLN A 247 6.99 -11.79 5.12
CA GLN A 247 8.38 -12.13 5.37
C GLN A 247 9.28 -11.68 4.22
N ILE A 248 10.49 -11.20 4.56
CA ILE A 248 11.52 -10.84 3.58
C ILE A 248 11.89 -12.04 2.73
N TYR A 249 11.83 -11.85 1.41
CA TYR A 249 12.23 -12.85 0.43
C TYR A 249 12.71 -12.15 -0.86
N PRO A 250 13.73 -12.68 -1.58
CA PRO A 250 14.19 -12.11 -2.83
C PRO A 250 13.05 -11.98 -3.84
N GLY A 251 12.94 -10.80 -4.49
CA GLY A 251 11.90 -10.50 -5.48
C GLY A 251 10.52 -10.17 -4.94
N LYS A 252 10.29 -10.30 -3.64
CA LYS A 252 9.00 -10.05 -3.00
C LYS A 252 8.79 -8.54 -2.77
N ARG A 253 7.61 -8.04 -3.13
CA ARG A 253 7.16 -6.69 -2.80
C ARG A 253 6.83 -6.62 -1.30
N PRO A 254 7.31 -5.61 -0.58
CA PRO A 254 6.88 -5.39 0.80
C PRO A 254 5.42 -4.96 0.83
N ARG A 255 4.67 -5.39 1.84
CA ARG A 255 3.35 -4.81 2.13
C ARG A 255 3.54 -3.36 2.55
N ILE A 256 3.14 -2.45 1.69
CA ILE A 256 3.28 -1.01 1.92
C ILE A 256 2.00 -0.39 2.46
N THR A 257 2.15 0.78 3.07
CA THR A 257 1.04 1.53 3.65
C THR A 257 0.40 2.54 2.70
N LEU A 258 1.00 2.75 1.52
CA LEU A 258 0.51 3.68 0.51
C LEU A 258 -0.73 3.11 -0.18
N THR A 259 -1.88 3.71 0.06
CA THR A 259 -3.14 3.11 -0.32
C THR A 259 -4.22 4.16 -0.62
N PRO A 260 -4.20 4.75 -1.83
CA PRO A 260 -5.28 5.63 -2.26
C PRO A 260 -6.61 4.88 -2.34
N THR A 261 -7.70 5.63 -2.24
CA THR A 261 -9.07 5.12 -2.26
C THR A 261 -9.87 5.83 -3.34
N LEU A 262 -10.65 5.06 -4.09
CA LEU A 262 -11.69 5.60 -4.96
C LEU A 262 -13.06 5.09 -4.51
N VAL A 263 -14.03 5.97 -4.48
CA VAL A 263 -15.41 5.63 -4.14
C VAL A 263 -16.30 5.98 -5.31
N LEU A 264 -17.06 5.00 -5.78
CA LEU A 264 -18.02 5.16 -6.86
C LEU A 264 -19.45 4.97 -6.34
N ARG A 265 -20.39 5.65 -6.95
CA ARG A 265 -21.82 5.43 -6.77
C ARG A 265 -22.47 5.26 -8.13
N ARG A 266 -23.14 4.13 -8.35
CA ARG A 266 -23.72 3.78 -9.67
C ARG A 266 -22.72 3.94 -10.82
N GLY A 267 -21.50 3.45 -10.63
CA GLY A 267 -20.42 3.51 -11.62
C GLY A 267 -19.77 4.87 -11.85
N LYS A 268 -20.18 5.93 -11.11
CA LYS A 268 -19.59 7.27 -11.22
C LYS A 268 -18.73 7.58 -10.01
N PRO A 269 -17.52 8.15 -10.18
CA PRO A 269 -16.69 8.60 -9.07
C PRO A 269 -17.42 9.66 -8.23
N VAL A 270 -17.45 9.47 -6.92
CA VAL A 270 -18.02 10.44 -5.96
C VAL A 270 -16.99 10.92 -4.95
N ALA A 271 -15.92 10.15 -4.73
CA ALA A 271 -14.80 10.57 -3.91
C ALA A 271 -13.50 9.90 -4.38
N ALA A 272 -12.41 10.64 -4.25
CA ALA A 272 -11.04 10.16 -4.37
C ALA A 272 -10.28 10.64 -3.13
N ILE A 273 -9.66 9.72 -2.40
CA ILE A 273 -9.06 10.01 -1.11
C ILE A 273 -7.62 9.52 -1.13
N SER A 274 -6.72 10.36 -0.66
CA SER A 274 -5.32 10.02 -0.45
C SER A 274 -4.87 10.67 0.85
N VAL A 275 -4.33 9.86 1.76
CA VAL A 275 -3.97 10.27 3.12
C VAL A 275 -2.50 9.94 3.38
N ALA A 276 -1.78 10.86 4.05
CA ALA A 276 -0.45 10.62 4.58
C ALA A 276 -0.52 10.04 6.00
N GLY A 277 0.50 9.27 6.43
CA GLY A 277 0.59 8.83 7.83
C GLY A 277 0.93 7.35 8.05
N GLY A 278 1.51 6.66 7.07
CA GLY A 278 1.89 5.26 7.24
C GLY A 278 0.69 4.37 7.55
N ASP A 279 0.73 3.59 8.62
CA ASP A 279 -0.37 2.69 9.03
C ASP A 279 -1.68 3.43 9.37
N LEU A 280 -1.63 4.74 9.66
CA LEU A 280 -2.82 5.55 9.90
C LEU A 280 -3.63 5.84 8.63
N GLN A 281 -3.09 5.64 7.43
CA GLN A 281 -3.76 6.04 6.18
C GLN A 281 -5.17 5.45 6.07
N ASP A 282 -5.34 4.14 6.23
CA ASP A 282 -6.64 3.50 6.14
C ASP A 282 -7.51 3.70 7.39
N GLN A 283 -6.91 3.99 8.53
CA GLN A 283 -7.64 4.33 9.75
C GLN A 283 -8.29 5.71 9.66
N THR A 284 -7.58 6.68 9.08
CA THR A 284 -8.09 8.05 8.92
C THR A 284 -8.96 8.22 7.66
N THR A 285 -8.91 7.26 6.74
CA THR A 285 -9.79 7.24 5.56
C THR A 285 -11.17 6.67 5.89
N LEU A 286 -11.25 5.76 6.85
CA LEU A 286 -12.48 5.13 7.31
C LEU A 286 -13.40 6.12 8.01
#